data_aa0d902b0763853c4be5e951c028065d
#
_entry.id   aa0d902b0763853c4be5e951c028065d
#
_cell.length_a   1.000
_cell.length_b   1.000
_cell.length_c   1.000
_cell.angle_alpha   90.00
_cell.angle_beta   90.00
_cell.angle_gamma   90.00
#
_symmetry.space_group_name_H-M   'P 1'
#
loop_
_entity.id
_entity.type
_entity.pdbx_description
1 polymer ?
#
loop_
_entity_poly.entity_id
_entity_poly.type
_entity_poly.pdbx_seq_one_letter_code
_entity_poly.pdbx_strand_id
1 'polypeptide(L)'
;MAKDDLKKLQEENEFLRGEVERLKDAMVRLVGRNLDLTERLEYDVELKRRTEVAREIMAHYVERQRNADLQDDGQLMALIELKVEKDRPHLQPDFCAKDLADLLGVTMERLNRLFRKQTIHRTPDAYIDNLRVLAALRLLREQPNYTIAVVAEEAGFANVRTLQRRIQDAIGMSPVDYRIMLTRDL
;
A
#
# COMPACT_ATOMS: atom_id res chain seq x y z
N MET A 1 38.46 -3.03 39.09
CA MET A 1 37.23 -3.84 38.88
C MET A 1 36.07 -2.99 38.38
N ALA A 2 35.43 -2.15 39.19
CA ALA A 2 34.24 -1.41 38.72
C ALA A 2 34.44 -0.46 37.51
N LYS A 3 35.62 0.16 37.34
CA LYS A 3 35.94 1.02 36.17
C LYS A 3 36.18 0.24 34.89
N ASP A 4 36.76 -0.96 34.97
CA ASP A 4 36.98 -1.80 33.79
C ASP A 4 35.70 -2.45 33.31
N ASP A 5 34.79 -2.80 34.22
CA ASP A 5 33.49 -3.33 33.90
C ASP A 5 32.62 -2.27 33.23
N LEU A 6 32.70 -1.01 33.67
CA LEU A 6 31.98 0.12 33.07
C LEU A 6 32.48 0.40 31.64
N LYS A 7 33.81 0.33 31.44
CA LYS A 7 34.42 0.53 30.11
C LYS A 7 34.02 -0.57 29.14
N LYS A 8 34.00 -1.83 29.56
CA LYS A 8 33.51 -2.95 28.75
C LYS A 8 32.04 -2.79 28.35
N LEU A 9 31.20 -2.39 29.31
CA LEU A 9 29.80 -2.12 29.01
C LEU A 9 29.57 -0.95 28.03
N GLN A 10 30.45 0.06 28.09
CA GLN A 10 30.38 1.18 27.12
C GLN A 10 30.81 0.72 25.71
N GLU A 11 31.91 -0.04 25.62
CA GLU A 11 32.40 -0.62 24.34
C GLU A 11 31.35 -1.57 23.73
N GLU A 12 30.72 -2.40 24.56
CA GLU A 12 29.63 -3.31 24.10
C GLU A 12 28.40 -2.53 23.65
N ASN A 13 28.04 -1.45 24.33
CA ASN A 13 26.92 -0.58 23.96
C ASN A 13 27.19 0.17 22.63
N GLU A 14 28.42 0.65 22.40
CA GLU A 14 28.80 1.24 21.12
C GLU A 14 28.79 0.21 20.00
N PHE A 15 29.30 -1.00 20.23
CA PHE A 15 29.22 -2.09 19.26
C PHE A 15 27.78 -2.45 18.92
N LEU A 16 26.92 -2.64 19.93
CA LEU A 16 25.49 -2.95 19.73
C LEU A 16 24.74 -1.84 18.99
N ARG A 17 25.05 -0.57 19.26
CA ARG A 17 24.49 0.56 18.49
C ARG A 17 24.92 0.51 17.03
N GLY A 18 26.17 0.21 16.75
CA GLY A 18 26.67 0.02 15.40
C GLY A 18 26.00 -1.15 14.66
N GLU A 19 25.73 -2.26 15.36
CA GLU A 19 25.00 -3.39 14.80
C GLU A 19 23.52 -3.05 14.54
N VAL A 20 22.88 -2.33 15.43
CA VAL A 20 21.49 -1.86 15.25
C VAL A 20 21.38 -0.94 14.02
N GLU A 21 22.31 -0.01 13.82
CA GLU A 21 22.31 0.84 12.62
C GLU A 21 22.56 0.01 11.34
N ARG A 22 23.49 -0.94 11.34
CA ARG A 22 23.70 -1.86 10.21
C ARG A 22 22.47 -2.71 9.87
N LEU A 23 21.77 -3.20 10.90
CA LEU A 23 20.54 -3.97 10.71
C LEU A 23 19.39 -3.09 10.19
N LYS A 24 19.28 -1.85 10.66
CA LYS A 24 18.33 -0.87 10.11
C LYS A 24 18.62 -0.61 8.63
N ASP A 25 19.87 -0.33 8.26
CA ASP A 25 20.28 -0.12 6.88
C ASP A 25 20.01 -1.35 5.99
N ALA A 26 20.24 -2.55 6.51
CA ALA A 26 19.96 -3.80 5.79
C ALA A 26 18.46 -4.03 5.61
N MET A 27 17.65 -3.76 6.64
CA MET A 27 16.20 -3.86 6.58
C MET A 27 15.61 -2.86 5.59
N VAL A 28 16.16 -1.70 5.56
CA VAL A 28 15.89 -0.60 4.65
C VAL A 28 16.14 -1.00 3.20
N ARG A 29 17.33 -1.55 2.90
CA ARG A 29 17.67 -2.09 1.57
C ARG A 29 16.75 -3.24 1.16
N LEU A 30 16.36 -4.09 2.10
CA LEU A 30 15.41 -5.19 1.85
C LEU A 30 14.01 -4.67 1.52
N VAL A 31 13.52 -3.67 2.23
CA VAL A 31 12.22 -3.03 1.96
C VAL A 31 12.26 -2.35 0.59
N GLY A 32 13.32 -1.61 0.28
CA GLY A 32 13.51 -0.98 -1.04
C GLY A 32 13.54 -2.00 -2.19
N ARG A 33 14.27 -3.11 -2.03
CA ARG A 33 14.30 -4.20 -3.03
C ARG A 33 12.96 -4.92 -3.14
N ASN A 34 12.25 -5.13 -2.05
CA ASN A 34 10.94 -5.74 -2.09
C ASN A 34 9.90 -4.84 -2.78
N LEU A 35 9.97 -3.53 -2.55
CA LEU A 35 9.15 -2.57 -3.28
C LEU A 35 9.46 -2.60 -4.80
N ASP A 36 10.74 -2.57 -5.16
CA ASP A 36 11.19 -2.62 -6.56
C ASP A 36 10.81 -3.95 -7.25
N LEU A 37 10.95 -5.07 -6.53
CA LEU A 37 10.51 -6.39 -7.00
C LEU A 37 8.99 -6.50 -7.11
N THR A 38 8.25 -5.95 -6.17
CA THR A 38 6.78 -5.92 -6.23
C THR A 38 6.32 -5.07 -7.41
N GLU A 39 6.93 -3.90 -7.63
CA GLU A 39 6.63 -3.05 -8.77
C GLU A 39 6.99 -3.72 -10.12
N ARG A 40 8.11 -4.42 -10.20
CA ARG A 40 8.51 -5.13 -11.43
C ARG A 40 7.66 -6.37 -11.70
N LEU A 41 7.27 -7.10 -10.68
CA LEU A 41 6.42 -8.29 -10.80
C LEU A 41 4.95 -7.94 -11.07
N GLU A 42 4.44 -6.86 -10.49
CA GLU A 42 3.06 -6.43 -10.67
C GLU A 42 2.82 -5.69 -11.99
N TYR A 43 3.84 -4.99 -12.52
CA TYR A 43 3.62 -4.04 -13.60
C TYR A 43 3.63 -4.61 -15.02
N ASP A 44 4.40 -5.66 -15.34
CA ASP A 44 4.64 -5.91 -16.77
C ASP A 44 3.92 -7.10 -17.42
N VAL A 45 3.61 -8.16 -16.75
CA VAL A 45 3.07 -9.36 -17.43
C VAL A 45 1.70 -9.76 -16.89
N GLU A 46 1.55 -9.80 -15.59
CA GLU A 46 0.32 -10.31 -14.98
C GLU A 46 -0.79 -9.26 -14.90
N LEU A 47 -0.42 -7.99 -14.72
CA LEU A 47 -1.36 -6.89 -14.73
C LEU A 47 -1.93 -6.66 -16.13
N LYS A 48 -1.12 -6.71 -17.19
CA LYS A 48 -1.60 -6.64 -18.59
C LYS A 48 -2.57 -7.77 -18.89
N ARG A 49 -2.27 -8.98 -18.43
CA ARG A 49 -3.15 -10.15 -18.64
C ARG A 49 -4.45 -10.03 -17.84
N ARG A 50 -4.38 -9.56 -16.60
CA ARG A 50 -5.56 -9.30 -15.76
C ARG A 50 -6.39 -8.14 -16.29
N THR A 51 -5.74 -7.10 -16.82
CA THR A 51 -6.42 -5.94 -17.42
C THR A 51 -7.17 -6.34 -18.70
N GLU A 52 -6.61 -7.23 -19.51
CA GLU A 52 -7.28 -7.73 -20.72
C GLU A 52 -8.48 -8.61 -20.38
N VAL A 53 -8.32 -9.55 -19.46
CA VAL A 53 -9.43 -10.38 -18.95
C VAL A 53 -10.51 -9.51 -18.28
N ALA A 54 -10.12 -8.50 -17.51
CA ALA A 54 -11.07 -7.58 -16.90
C ALA A 54 -11.77 -6.66 -17.94
N ARG A 55 -11.09 -6.29 -19.04
CA ARG A 55 -11.75 -5.59 -20.18
C ARG A 55 -12.76 -6.46 -20.89
N GLU A 56 -12.46 -7.72 -21.11
CA GLU A 56 -13.42 -8.68 -21.70
C GLU A 56 -14.61 -8.90 -20.79
N ILE A 57 -14.39 -9.05 -19.47
CA ILE A 57 -15.45 -9.15 -18.47
C ILE A 57 -16.29 -7.87 -18.43
N MET A 58 -15.67 -6.69 -18.52
CA MET A 58 -16.39 -5.41 -18.57
C MET A 58 -17.20 -5.24 -19.84
N ALA A 59 -16.70 -5.64 -20.99
CA ALA A 59 -17.44 -5.63 -22.24
C ALA A 59 -18.69 -6.53 -22.14
N HIS A 60 -18.54 -7.73 -21.58
CA HIS A 60 -19.67 -8.63 -21.29
C HIS A 60 -20.60 -8.12 -20.18
N TYR A 61 -20.05 -7.39 -19.18
CA TYR A 61 -20.83 -6.84 -18.07
C TYR A 61 -21.73 -5.68 -18.51
N VAL A 62 -21.22 -4.76 -19.34
CA VAL A 62 -22.02 -3.67 -19.94
C VAL A 62 -23.19 -4.23 -20.73
N GLU A 63 -22.98 -5.33 -21.43
CA GLU A 63 -24.01 -6.02 -22.21
C GLU A 63 -25.03 -6.78 -21.33
N ARG A 64 -24.59 -7.28 -20.16
CA ARG A 64 -25.42 -7.99 -19.18
C ARG A 64 -26.02 -7.12 -18.07
N GLN A 65 -25.71 -5.84 -17.98
CA GLN A 65 -26.17 -4.93 -16.91
C GLN A 65 -27.71 -4.79 -16.82
N ARG A 66 -28.43 -5.41 -17.76
CA ARG A 66 -29.88 -5.48 -17.70
C ARG A 66 -30.45 -6.56 -16.78
N ASN A 67 -29.72 -7.61 -16.39
CA ASN A 67 -30.38 -8.75 -15.69
C ASN A 67 -29.47 -9.67 -14.85
N ALA A 68 -28.35 -9.29 -14.28
CA ALA A 68 -27.58 -10.28 -13.54
C ALA A 68 -26.94 -9.79 -12.24
N ASP A 69 -27.34 -10.40 -11.14
CA ASP A 69 -26.53 -10.52 -9.92
C ASP A 69 -25.13 -11.04 -10.29
N LEU A 70 -24.09 -10.26 -9.99
CA LEU A 70 -22.71 -10.73 -10.02
C LEU A 70 -22.57 -11.87 -8.99
N GLN A 71 -22.80 -13.11 -9.42
CA GLN A 71 -22.76 -14.27 -8.51
C GLN A 71 -21.34 -14.79 -8.28
N ASP A 72 -20.39 -14.48 -9.19
CA ASP A 72 -19.01 -14.94 -9.09
C ASP A 72 -18.14 -13.93 -8.32
N ASP A 73 -17.65 -14.37 -7.17
CA ASP A 73 -16.74 -13.58 -6.31
C ASP A 73 -15.42 -13.22 -7.05
N GLY A 74 -14.94 -14.06 -7.97
CA GLY A 74 -13.71 -13.81 -8.74
C GLY A 74 -13.89 -12.69 -9.77
N GLN A 75 -15.03 -12.66 -10.46
CA GLN A 75 -15.36 -11.59 -11.41
C GLN A 75 -15.53 -10.25 -10.70
N LEU A 76 -16.15 -10.25 -9.52
CA LEU A 76 -16.32 -9.04 -8.73
C LEU A 76 -14.95 -8.50 -8.26
N MET A 77 -14.03 -9.36 -7.86
CA MET A 77 -12.69 -8.94 -7.46
C MET A 77 -11.91 -8.35 -8.63
N ALA A 78 -11.93 -8.97 -9.79
CA ALA A 78 -11.30 -8.45 -11.00
C ALA A 78 -11.87 -7.07 -11.42
N LEU A 79 -13.16 -6.86 -11.22
CA LEU A 79 -13.80 -5.57 -11.47
C LEU A 79 -13.33 -4.49 -10.49
N ILE A 80 -13.15 -4.83 -9.22
CA ILE A 80 -12.58 -3.93 -8.21
C ILE A 80 -11.17 -3.49 -8.63
N GLU A 81 -10.31 -4.46 -8.97
CA GLU A 81 -8.92 -4.19 -9.37
C GLU A 81 -8.87 -3.26 -10.60
N LEU A 82 -9.69 -3.54 -11.61
CA LEU A 82 -9.78 -2.70 -12.82
C LEU A 82 -10.25 -1.27 -12.51
N LYS A 83 -11.27 -1.12 -11.68
CA LYS A 83 -11.80 0.20 -11.29
C LYS A 83 -10.79 1.01 -10.50
N VAL A 84 -10.12 0.36 -9.56
CA VAL A 84 -9.06 0.98 -8.75
C VAL A 84 -7.89 1.42 -9.61
N GLU A 85 -7.45 0.60 -10.56
CA GLU A 85 -6.35 0.93 -11.46
C GLU A 85 -6.69 2.09 -12.40
N LYS A 86 -7.86 2.02 -13.04
CA LYS A 86 -8.27 2.99 -14.06
C LYS A 86 -8.64 4.34 -13.47
N ASP A 87 -9.53 4.34 -12.48
CA ASP A 87 -10.18 5.54 -11.98
C ASP A 87 -9.50 6.09 -10.72
N ARG A 88 -8.65 5.28 -10.07
CA ARG A 88 -7.90 5.61 -8.83
C ARG A 88 -8.76 6.30 -7.76
N PRO A 89 -9.95 5.80 -7.47
CA PRO A 89 -10.89 6.47 -6.56
C PRO A 89 -10.34 6.57 -5.13
N HIS A 90 -9.44 5.67 -4.74
CA HIS A 90 -8.76 5.66 -3.45
C HIS A 90 -7.92 6.92 -3.17
N LEU A 91 -7.54 7.69 -4.21
CA LEU A 91 -6.83 8.96 -4.05
C LEU A 91 -7.75 10.11 -3.62
N GLN A 92 -9.06 9.91 -3.62
CA GLN A 92 -9.99 10.87 -3.04
C GLN A 92 -10.07 10.68 -1.52
N PRO A 93 -9.84 11.72 -0.70
CA PRO A 93 -9.74 11.58 0.77
C PRO A 93 -10.98 10.97 1.42
N ASP A 94 -12.16 11.28 0.90
CA ASP A 94 -13.45 10.84 1.44
C ASP A 94 -13.91 9.47 0.92
N PHE A 95 -13.18 8.90 -0.06
CA PHE A 95 -13.54 7.59 -0.62
C PHE A 95 -13.39 6.48 0.41
N CYS A 96 -14.45 5.71 0.62
CA CYS A 96 -14.53 4.65 1.63
C CYS A 96 -15.14 3.36 1.06
N ALA A 97 -15.25 2.33 1.89
CA ALA A 97 -15.83 1.05 1.51
C ALA A 97 -17.27 1.16 0.99
N LYS A 98 -18.04 2.12 1.51
CA LYS A 98 -19.41 2.36 1.03
C LYS A 98 -19.42 2.86 -0.42
N ASP A 99 -18.56 3.83 -0.73
CA ASP A 99 -18.44 4.37 -2.09
C ASP A 99 -17.98 3.30 -3.08
N LEU A 100 -17.10 2.40 -2.64
CA LEU A 100 -16.69 1.24 -3.43
C LEU A 100 -17.87 0.29 -3.68
N ALA A 101 -18.71 0.04 -2.68
CA ALA A 101 -19.91 -0.79 -2.84
C ALA A 101 -20.91 -0.15 -3.81
N ASP A 102 -21.16 1.14 -3.67
CA ASP A 102 -22.04 1.92 -4.54
C ASP A 102 -21.52 1.97 -5.99
N LEU A 103 -20.21 2.16 -6.17
CA LEU A 103 -19.54 2.13 -7.48
C LEU A 103 -19.70 0.80 -8.21
N LEU A 104 -19.77 -0.30 -7.46
CA LEU A 104 -19.92 -1.66 -8.00
C LEU A 104 -21.38 -2.14 -8.07
N GLY A 105 -22.31 -1.39 -7.51
CA GLY A 105 -23.72 -1.77 -7.42
C GLY A 105 -23.95 -3.00 -6.53
N VAL A 106 -23.14 -3.20 -5.48
CA VAL A 106 -23.25 -4.32 -4.55
C VAL A 106 -23.54 -3.85 -3.12
N THR A 107 -24.07 -4.73 -2.30
CA THR A 107 -24.29 -4.42 -0.89
C THR A 107 -22.98 -4.46 -0.10
N MET A 108 -22.88 -3.67 0.96
CA MET A 108 -21.73 -3.69 1.90
C MET A 108 -21.50 -5.08 2.51
N GLU A 109 -22.57 -5.82 2.77
CA GLU A 109 -22.47 -7.18 3.29
C GLU A 109 -21.76 -8.10 2.30
N ARG A 110 -22.12 -8.03 1.02
CA ARG A 110 -21.50 -8.79 -0.06
C ARG A 110 -20.04 -8.39 -0.23
N LEU A 111 -19.74 -7.10 -0.25
CA LEU A 111 -18.38 -6.58 -0.36
C LEU A 111 -17.51 -7.07 0.81
N ASN A 112 -17.97 -6.94 2.05
CA ASN A 112 -17.27 -7.44 3.22
C ASN A 112 -17.02 -8.95 3.19
N ARG A 113 -18.00 -9.73 2.71
CA ARG A 113 -17.86 -11.19 2.56
C ARG A 113 -16.79 -11.53 1.53
N LEU A 114 -16.78 -10.82 0.38
CA LEU A 114 -15.77 -10.98 -0.67
C LEU A 114 -14.36 -10.75 -0.12
N PHE A 115 -14.13 -9.60 0.50
CA PHE A 115 -12.81 -9.24 1.03
C PHE A 115 -12.33 -10.21 2.11
N ARG A 116 -13.21 -10.70 2.96
CA ARG A 116 -12.89 -11.68 4.00
C ARG A 116 -12.43 -13.02 3.43
N LYS A 117 -12.97 -13.41 2.27
CA LYS A 117 -12.65 -14.69 1.62
C LYS A 117 -11.46 -14.60 0.67
N GLN A 118 -11.34 -13.51 -0.09
CA GLN A 118 -10.50 -13.42 -1.28
C GLN A 118 -9.23 -12.60 -1.05
N THR A 119 -9.13 -11.81 0.03
CA THR A 119 -8.00 -10.91 0.24
C THR A 119 -7.33 -11.06 1.60
N ILE A 120 -6.03 -10.74 1.65
CA ILE A 120 -5.27 -10.65 2.90
C ILE A 120 -5.72 -9.48 3.78
N HIS A 121 -6.31 -8.45 3.18
CA HIS A 121 -6.75 -7.24 3.87
C HIS A 121 -8.01 -7.45 4.71
N ARG A 122 -8.79 -8.49 4.42
CA ARG A 122 -10.02 -8.91 5.12
C ARG A 122 -11.17 -7.89 5.13
N THR A 123 -10.92 -6.61 4.91
CA THR A 123 -11.94 -5.56 4.81
C THR A 123 -11.65 -4.63 3.63
N PRO A 124 -12.71 -4.06 3.00
CA PRO A 124 -12.55 -3.09 1.92
C PRO A 124 -11.79 -1.83 2.37
N ASP A 125 -12.04 -1.33 3.58
CA ASP A 125 -11.34 -0.14 4.10
C ASP A 125 -9.85 -0.40 4.28
N ALA A 126 -9.45 -1.58 4.80
CA ALA A 126 -8.04 -1.94 4.92
C ALA A 126 -7.36 -2.05 3.54
N TYR A 127 -8.08 -2.51 2.53
CA TYR A 127 -7.59 -2.53 1.15
C TYR A 127 -7.39 -1.11 0.60
N ILE A 128 -8.38 -0.22 0.76
CA ILE A 128 -8.28 1.19 0.35
C ILE A 128 -7.10 1.89 1.07
N ASP A 129 -6.96 1.68 2.36
CA ASP A 129 -5.84 2.20 3.13
C ASP A 129 -4.48 1.71 2.62
N ASN A 130 -4.39 0.43 2.26
CA ASN A 130 -3.16 -0.13 1.68
C ASN A 130 -2.81 0.50 0.32
N LEU A 131 -3.80 0.71 -0.55
CA LEU A 131 -3.61 1.40 -1.83
C LEU A 131 -3.08 2.84 -1.63
N ARG A 132 -3.63 3.56 -0.65
CA ARG A 132 -3.15 4.90 -0.27
C ARG A 132 -1.71 4.87 0.25
N VAL A 133 -1.36 3.88 1.05
CA VAL A 133 0.03 3.69 1.53
C VAL A 133 0.97 3.47 0.37
N LEU A 134 0.64 2.59 -0.57
CA LEU A 134 1.45 2.34 -1.77
C LEU A 134 1.61 3.61 -2.62
N ALA A 135 0.53 4.38 -2.81
CA ALA A 135 0.59 5.66 -3.51
C ALA A 135 1.52 6.66 -2.80
N ALA A 136 1.42 6.75 -1.47
CA ALA A 136 2.27 7.64 -0.68
C ALA A 136 3.75 7.25 -0.74
N LEU A 137 4.08 5.96 -0.63
CA LEU A 137 5.46 5.46 -0.74
C LEU A 137 6.05 5.74 -2.12
N ARG A 138 5.25 5.60 -3.19
CA ARG A 138 5.63 5.98 -4.55
C ARG A 138 5.92 7.48 -4.64
N LEU A 139 5.03 8.34 -4.14
CA LEU A 139 5.22 9.79 -4.15
C LEU A 139 6.46 10.22 -3.36
N LEU A 140 6.73 9.60 -2.22
CA LEU A 140 7.94 9.87 -1.41
C LEU A 140 9.22 9.58 -2.20
N ARG A 141 9.21 8.56 -3.06
CA ARG A 141 10.34 8.17 -3.91
C ARG A 141 10.45 9.06 -5.16
N GLU A 142 9.35 9.25 -5.88
CA GLU A 142 9.35 9.93 -7.19
C GLU A 142 9.36 11.45 -7.08
N GLN A 143 8.89 12.00 -5.94
CA GLN A 143 8.74 13.43 -5.71
C GLN A 143 9.48 13.86 -4.42
N PRO A 144 10.83 13.91 -4.45
CA PRO A 144 11.63 14.20 -3.25
C PRO A 144 11.34 15.59 -2.67
N ASN A 145 10.88 16.53 -3.50
CA ASN A 145 10.57 17.90 -3.10
C ASN A 145 9.18 18.08 -2.47
N TYR A 146 8.32 17.08 -2.54
CA TYR A 146 6.98 17.19 -1.92
C TYR A 146 7.10 17.18 -0.40
N THR A 147 6.35 18.07 0.26
CA THR A 147 6.21 18.01 1.72
C THR A 147 5.38 16.79 2.11
N ILE A 148 5.52 16.34 3.35
CA ILE A 148 4.70 15.21 3.85
C ILE A 148 3.20 15.56 3.80
N ALA A 149 2.84 16.84 3.91
CA ALA A 149 1.46 17.28 3.76
C ALA A 149 0.93 17.10 2.33
N VAL A 150 1.71 17.49 1.33
CA VAL A 150 1.37 17.27 -0.09
C VAL A 150 1.28 15.78 -0.40
N VAL A 151 2.21 14.96 0.11
CA VAL A 151 2.15 13.51 -0.07
C VAL A 151 0.88 12.92 0.54
N ALA A 152 0.44 13.42 1.72
CA ALA A 152 -0.78 12.96 2.35
C ALA A 152 -2.02 13.26 1.49
N GLU A 153 -2.10 14.48 0.98
CA GLU A 153 -3.19 14.95 0.13
C GLU A 153 -3.25 14.16 -1.18
N GLU A 154 -2.15 14.09 -1.92
CA GLU A 154 -2.05 13.39 -3.20
C GLU A 154 -2.26 11.87 -3.11
N ALA A 155 -1.94 11.28 -1.96
CA ALA A 155 -2.18 9.86 -1.69
C ALA A 155 -3.59 9.56 -1.15
N GLY A 156 -4.47 10.57 -1.03
CA GLY A 156 -5.85 10.42 -0.59
C GLY A 156 -6.02 10.27 0.92
N PHE A 157 -5.07 10.72 1.74
CA PHE A 157 -5.23 10.77 3.18
C PHE A 157 -5.87 12.08 3.64
N ALA A 158 -6.85 11.99 4.53
CA ALA A 158 -7.52 13.15 5.08
C ALA A 158 -6.57 14.09 5.88
N ASN A 159 -5.46 13.57 6.41
CA ASN A 159 -4.47 14.35 7.14
C ASN A 159 -3.12 13.62 7.29
N VAL A 160 -2.07 14.39 7.59
CA VAL A 160 -0.69 13.91 7.77
C VAL A 160 -0.57 12.87 8.89
N ARG A 161 -1.31 13.03 9.98
CA ARG A 161 -1.24 12.11 11.12
C ARG A 161 -1.71 10.70 10.74
N THR A 162 -2.77 10.62 9.94
CA THR A 162 -3.26 9.33 9.42
C THR A 162 -2.25 8.69 8.48
N LEU A 163 -1.68 9.44 7.54
CA LEU A 163 -0.59 8.99 6.67
C LEU A 163 0.57 8.42 7.50
N GLN A 164 1.09 9.19 8.47
CA GLN A 164 2.24 8.78 9.28
C GLN A 164 1.98 7.47 10.00
N ARG A 165 0.81 7.34 10.65
CA ARG A 165 0.41 6.12 11.33
C ARG A 165 0.34 4.92 10.36
N ARG A 166 -0.32 5.08 9.22
CA ARG A 166 -0.49 4.00 8.26
C ARG A 166 0.82 3.55 7.62
N ILE A 167 1.73 4.46 7.31
CA ILE A 167 3.08 4.11 6.84
C ILE A 167 3.87 3.41 7.94
N GLN A 168 3.84 3.92 9.18
CA GLN A 168 4.50 3.28 10.32
C GLN A 168 3.98 1.85 10.55
N ASP A 169 2.67 1.65 10.47
CA ASP A 169 2.04 0.32 10.61
C ASP A 169 2.47 -0.64 9.47
N ALA A 170 2.62 -0.11 8.25
CA ALA A 170 2.92 -0.91 7.06
C ALA A 170 4.39 -1.30 6.91
N ILE A 171 5.30 -0.37 7.18
CA ILE A 171 6.75 -0.57 6.92
C ILE A 171 7.64 -0.35 8.14
N GLY A 172 7.08 -0.08 9.33
CA GLY A 172 7.83 0.04 10.59
C GLY A 172 8.64 1.33 10.74
N MET A 173 8.50 2.31 9.84
CA MET A 173 9.24 3.57 9.89
C MET A 173 8.38 4.77 9.51
N SER A 174 8.83 5.99 9.89
CA SER A 174 8.09 7.20 9.51
C SER A 174 8.30 7.55 8.01
N PRO A 175 7.39 8.34 7.40
CA PRO A 175 7.57 8.83 6.03
C PRO A 175 8.87 9.62 5.83
N VAL A 176 9.32 10.34 6.86
CA VAL A 176 10.57 11.11 6.84
C VAL A 176 11.77 10.19 6.83
N ASP A 177 11.80 9.17 7.71
CA ASP A 177 12.87 8.20 7.76
C ASP A 177 12.97 7.40 6.46
N TYR A 178 11.81 7.01 5.89
CA TYR A 178 11.75 6.37 4.58
C TYR A 178 12.38 7.22 3.49
N ARG A 179 12.08 8.53 3.44
CA ARG A 179 12.69 9.47 2.48
C ARG A 179 14.20 9.61 2.67
N ILE A 180 14.65 9.77 3.92
CA ILE A 180 16.09 9.87 4.23
C ILE A 180 16.83 8.63 3.75
N MET A 181 16.23 7.47 3.94
CA MET A 181 16.74 6.21 3.46
C MET A 181 16.93 6.18 1.95
N LEU A 182 15.91 6.56 1.19
CA LEU A 182 15.99 6.60 -0.28
C LEU A 182 17.12 7.51 -0.80
N THR A 183 17.46 8.57 -0.06
CA THR A 183 18.53 9.50 -0.44
C THR A 183 19.94 9.02 -0.06
N ARG A 184 20.07 8.03 0.82
CA ARG A 184 21.37 7.45 1.21
C ARG A 184 21.83 6.35 0.25
N ASP A 185 20.92 5.80 -0.54
CA ASP A 185 21.20 4.72 -1.50
C ASP A 185 21.47 5.25 -2.94
N LEU A 186 21.49 6.59 -3.12
CA LEU A 186 21.89 7.29 -4.35
C LEU A 186 23.29 7.87 -4.21
#